data_36111fc3588d6fd5b202af27f5a3b075
#
_entry.id   36111fc3588d6fd5b202af27f5a3b075
#
_cell.length_a   1.000
_cell.length_b   1.000
_cell.length_c   1.000
_cell.angle_alpha   90.00
_cell.angle_beta   90.00
_cell.angle_gamma   90.00
#
_symmetry.space_group_name_H-M   'P 1'
#
loop_
_entity.id
_entity.type
_entity.pdbx_description
1 polymer ?
#
loop_
_entity_poly.entity_id
_entity_poly.type
_entity_poly.pdbx_seq_one_letter_code
_entity_poly.pdbx_strand_id
1 'polypeptide(L)'
;MAALNIAFEAPDNAGGMCPSKERPIDMVHLGRQTMGDKALELEVLQMFARQARESMKELAGSQGAARAAVAHRLKGSAQSVGADAVSKAAGALEDDPADAAALAAVTAAVVEAENFILKLCR
;
A
#
# COMPACT_ATOMS: atom_id res chain seq x y z
N MET A 1 1.79 32.66 -9.99
CA MET A 1 2.25 32.60 -9.56
C MET A 1 2.45 32.20 -9.36
N ALA A 2 1.94 32.20 -9.92
CA ALA A 2 2.32 31.84 -9.60
C ALA A 2 2.37 31.23 -9.49
N ALA A 3 2.01 31.21 -10.05
CA ALA A 3 2.36 30.67 -9.72
C ALA A 3 2.38 29.93 -9.53
N LEU A 4 2.20 29.90 -10.15
CA LEU A 4 2.60 29.35 -9.70
C LEU A 4 2.48 28.66 -9.43
N ASN A 5 2.16 28.64 -9.96
CA ASN A 5 2.45 28.18 -9.41
C ASN A 5 2.33 27.49 -9.23
N ILE A 6 1.97 27.61 -9.71
CA ILE A 6 2.36 27.21 -9.34
C ILE A 6 2.23 26.52 -9.07
N ALA A 7 1.80 26.61 -9.44
CA ALA A 7 2.11 26.24 -8.97
C ALA A 7 1.95 25.61 -8.80
N PHE A 8 1.67 25.40 -9.24
CA PHE A 8 1.96 25.05 -8.79
C PHE A 8 1.62 24.49 -8.59
N GLU A 9 1.24 24.53 -9.07
CA GLU A 9 1.52 24.25 -8.63
C GLU A 9 1.29 23.65 -8.33
N ALA A 10 0.81 23.73 -8.73
CA ALA A 10 1.05 23.37 -8.27
C ALA A 10 0.87 22.68 -8.08
N PRO A 11 0.40 22.64 -8.41
CA PRO A 11 0.55 22.17 -8.04
C PRO A 11 0.44 21.34 -7.80
N ASP A 12 0.24 21.15 -8.20
CA ASP A 12 0.50 20.65 -7.79
C ASP A 12 0.27 19.97 -7.64
N ASN A 13 0.10 19.94 -8.04
CA ASN A 13 0.34 19.58 -7.71
C ASN A 13 0.30 19.11 -7.64
N ALA A 14 0.02 19.27 -8.02
CA ALA A 14 0.31 19.13 -7.82
C ALA A 14 0.55 18.66 -7.78
N GLY A 15 0.44 18.53 -8.09
CA GLY A 15 0.88 18.36 -7.96
C GLY A 15 1.18 17.84 -7.82
N GLY A 16 1.41 17.73 -8.13
CA GLY A 16 2.03 17.47 -7.98
C GLY A 16 2.34 16.87 -7.50
N MET A 17 2.71 17.74 -7.65
CA MET A 17 2.55 16.91 -6.67
C MET A 17 3.40 15.68 -6.57
N CYS A 18 3.80 15.22 -5.51
CA CYS A 18 4.56 14.01 -5.57
C CYS A 18 3.69 12.80 -5.89
N PRO A 19 3.68 12.35 -7.14
CA PRO A 19 2.75 11.30 -7.54
C PRO A 19 2.95 9.98 -6.82
N SER A 20 4.18 9.64 -6.47
CA SER A 20 4.45 8.35 -5.83
C SER A 20 3.85 8.26 -4.43
N LYS A 21 3.71 9.38 -3.75
CA LYS A 21 3.09 9.40 -2.43
C LYS A 21 1.58 9.21 -2.49
N GLU A 22 0.98 9.60 -3.61
CA GLU A 22 -0.46 9.53 -3.78
C GLU A 22 -0.91 8.18 -4.32
N ARG A 23 0.02 7.43 -4.88
CA ARG A 23 -0.31 6.12 -5.45
C ARG A 23 -0.20 5.04 -4.39
N PRO A 24 -1.15 4.10 -4.37
CA PRO A 24 -1.08 2.98 -3.42
C PRO A 24 0.14 2.09 -3.61
N ILE A 25 0.69 2.01 -4.82
CA ILE A 25 1.86 1.20 -5.14
C ILE A 25 2.92 2.09 -5.78
N ASP A 26 4.16 1.99 -5.30
CA ASP A 26 5.30 2.68 -5.89
C ASP A 26 5.79 1.89 -7.10
N MET A 27 5.36 2.32 -8.28
CA MET A 27 5.68 1.61 -9.53
C MET A 27 7.16 1.68 -9.88
N VAL A 28 7.87 2.70 -9.42
CA VAL A 28 9.32 2.79 -9.64
C VAL A 28 10.04 1.69 -8.86
N HIS A 29 9.66 1.53 -7.58
CA HIS A 29 10.21 0.48 -6.74
C HIS A 29 9.92 -0.90 -7.34
N LEU A 30 8.67 -1.11 -7.74
CA LEU A 30 8.26 -2.40 -8.31
C LEU A 30 9.01 -2.68 -9.61
N GLY A 31 9.18 -1.66 -10.46
CA GLY A 31 9.93 -1.80 -11.71
C GLY A 31 11.35 -2.26 -11.48
N ARG A 32 12.00 -1.76 -10.43
CA ARG A 32 13.35 -2.22 -10.08
C ARG A 32 13.36 -3.67 -9.64
N GLN A 33 12.37 -4.07 -8.86
CA GLN A 33 12.28 -5.44 -8.36
C GLN A 33 12.06 -6.45 -9.48
N THR A 34 11.37 -6.05 -10.54
CA THR A 34 11.00 -6.93 -11.65
C THR A 34 11.86 -6.72 -12.88
N MET A 35 12.87 -5.86 -12.79
CA MET A 35 13.76 -5.51 -13.91
C MET A 35 12.98 -5.00 -15.14
N GLY A 36 11.87 -4.33 -14.89
CA GLY A 36 11.04 -3.75 -15.95
C GLY A 36 10.13 -4.72 -16.67
N ASP A 37 10.05 -5.96 -16.23
CA ASP A 37 9.18 -6.98 -16.83
C ASP A 37 7.73 -6.72 -16.42
N LYS A 38 6.92 -6.22 -17.37
CA LYS A 38 5.54 -5.84 -17.09
C LYS A 38 4.64 -7.02 -16.72
N ALA A 39 4.85 -8.16 -17.35
CA ALA A 39 4.07 -9.36 -17.03
C ALA A 39 4.36 -9.81 -15.60
N LEU A 40 5.62 -9.77 -15.20
CA LEU A 40 6.02 -10.13 -13.85
C LEU A 40 5.46 -9.12 -12.83
N GLU A 41 5.47 -7.82 -13.17
CA GLU A 41 4.88 -6.81 -12.29
C GLU A 41 3.42 -7.12 -11.98
N LEU A 42 2.64 -7.45 -13.00
CA LEU A 42 1.23 -7.76 -12.81
C LEU A 42 1.03 -9.02 -11.98
N GLU A 43 1.84 -10.04 -12.21
CA GLU A 43 1.78 -11.27 -11.42
C GLU A 43 2.07 -11.01 -9.95
N VAL A 44 3.13 -10.25 -9.68
CA VAL A 44 3.52 -9.92 -8.31
C VAL A 44 2.41 -9.13 -7.62
N LEU A 45 1.81 -8.17 -8.32
CA LEU A 45 0.74 -7.36 -7.76
C LEU A 45 -0.50 -8.19 -7.46
N GLN A 46 -0.85 -9.12 -8.36
CA GLN A 46 -2.00 -9.99 -8.13
C GLN A 46 -1.77 -10.91 -6.93
N MET A 47 -0.55 -11.43 -6.79
CA MET A 47 -0.20 -12.24 -5.62
C MET A 47 -0.29 -11.42 -4.35
N PHE A 48 0.21 -10.19 -4.38
CA PHE A 48 0.12 -9.30 -3.22
C PHE A 48 -1.34 -9.03 -2.85
N ALA A 49 -2.19 -8.76 -3.84
CA ALA A 49 -3.60 -8.50 -3.58
C ALA A 49 -4.27 -9.68 -2.88
N ARG A 50 -4.00 -10.89 -3.33
CA ARG A 50 -4.54 -12.10 -2.69
C ARG A 50 -4.03 -12.27 -1.27
N GLN A 51 -2.73 -12.10 -1.07
CA GLN A 51 -2.13 -12.21 0.26
C GLN A 51 -2.67 -11.16 1.21
N ALA A 52 -2.83 -9.93 0.72
CA ALA A 52 -3.35 -8.85 1.54
C ALA A 52 -4.79 -9.13 1.97
N ARG A 53 -5.61 -9.67 1.06
CA ARG A 53 -6.99 -10.03 1.41
C ARG A 53 -7.04 -11.13 2.45
N GLU A 54 -6.18 -12.15 2.32
CA GLU A 54 -6.10 -13.21 3.33
C GLU A 54 -5.63 -12.65 4.67
N SER A 55 -4.65 -11.74 4.66
CA SER A 55 -4.19 -11.09 5.89
C SER A 55 -5.32 -10.31 6.56
N MET A 56 -6.19 -9.66 5.78
CA MET A 56 -7.33 -8.94 6.34
C MET A 56 -8.25 -9.87 7.11
N LYS A 57 -8.52 -11.05 6.57
CA LYS A 57 -9.34 -12.05 7.25
C LYS A 57 -8.70 -12.49 8.56
N GLU A 58 -7.39 -12.75 8.52
CA GLU A 58 -6.65 -13.16 9.71
C GLU A 58 -6.63 -12.07 10.76
N LEU A 59 -6.46 -10.81 10.34
CA LEU A 59 -6.46 -9.69 11.27
C LEU A 59 -7.80 -9.56 11.96
N ALA A 60 -8.89 -9.72 11.22
CA ALA A 60 -10.23 -9.63 11.78
C ALA A 60 -10.50 -10.73 12.79
N GLY A 61 -9.90 -11.90 12.59
CA GLY A 61 -10.12 -13.07 13.46
C GLY A 61 -9.08 -13.26 14.54
N SER A 62 -8.14 -12.31 14.72
CA SER A 62 -7.08 -12.47 15.70
C SER A 62 -6.98 -11.26 16.62
N GLN A 63 -6.22 -11.39 17.71
CA GLN A 63 -6.01 -10.33 18.70
C GLN A 63 -4.60 -10.45 19.26
N GLY A 64 -4.14 -9.37 19.90
CA GLY A 64 -2.89 -9.37 20.63
C GLY A 64 -1.70 -9.77 19.77
N ALA A 65 -0.86 -10.64 20.30
CA ALA A 65 0.37 -11.06 19.63
C ALA A 65 0.10 -11.72 18.28
N ALA A 66 -1.00 -12.47 18.16
CA ALA A 66 -1.35 -13.12 16.91
C ALA A 66 -1.66 -12.08 15.83
N ARG A 67 -2.41 -11.04 16.18
CA ARG A 67 -2.70 -9.96 15.26
C ARG A 67 -1.44 -9.20 14.89
N ALA A 68 -0.57 -8.93 15.85
CA ALA A 68 0.71 -8.26 15.60
C ALA A 68 1.57 -9.05 14.61
N ALA A 69 1.58 -10.38 14.72
CA ALA A 69 2.35 -11.22 13.82
C ALA A 69 1.82 -11.15 12.39
N VAL A 70 0.50 -11.14 12.22
CA VAL A 70 -0.11 -10.99 10.90
C VAL A 70 0.21 -9.63 10.31
N ALA A 71 0.12 -8.58 11.13
CA ALA A 71 0.44 -7.22 10.70
C ALA A 71 1.90 -7.11 10.27
N HIS A 72 2.81 -7.74 10.99
CA HIS A 72 4.23 -7.76 10.64
C HIS A 72 4.44 -8.40 9.27
N ARG A 73 3.80 -9.53 9.04
CA ARG A 73 3.88 -10.25 7.76
C ARG A 73 3.36 -9.39 6.62
N LEU A 74 2.22 -8.75 6.83
CA LEU A 74 1.63 -7.87 5.83
C LEU A 74 2.54 -6.68 5.54
N LYS A 75 3.14 -6.11 6.57
CA LYS A 75 4.09 -5.01 6.41
C LYS A 75 5.24 -5.40 5.49
N GLY A 76 5.83 -6.59 5.73
CA GLY A 76 6.93 -7.08 4.91
C GLY A 76 6.53 -7.28 3.46
N SER A 77 5.37 -7.90 3.22
CA SER A 77 4.87 -8.10 1.86
C SER A 77 4.64 -6.77 1.16
N ALA A 78 4.05 -5.82 1.87
CA ALA A 78 3.77 -4.49 1.31
C ALA A 78 5.05 -3.76 0.94
N GLN A 79 6.08 -3.85 1.80
CA GLN A 79 7.36 -3.22 1.50
C GLN A 79 7.99 -3.78 0.24
N SER A 80 7.87 -5.09 0.03
CA SER A 80 8.52 -5.71 -1.12
C SER A 80 7.89 -5.29 -2.45
N VAL A 81 6.60 -4.93 -2.47
CA VAL A 81 5.95 -4.47 -3.71
C VAL A 81 5.81 -2.95 -3.80
N GLY A 82 6.29 -2.23 -2.78
CA GLY A 82 6.18 -0.77 -2.77
C GLY A 82 4.82 -0.25 -2.37
N ALA A 83 4.04 -1.03 -1.61
CA ALA A 83 2.73 -0.59 -1.10
C ALA A 83 2.92 0.16 0.21
N ASP A 84 3.42 1.39 0.13
CA ASP A 84 3.87 2.15 1.29
C ASP A 84 2.76 2.45 2.28
N ALA A 85 1.57 2.77 1.81
CA ALA A 85 0.44 3.07 2.71
C ALA A 85 0.04 1.83 3.51
N VAL A 86 0.03 0.66 2.86
CA VAL A 86 -0.27 -0.60 3.55
C VAL A 86 0.82 -0.90 4.57
N SER A 87 2.08 -0.72 4.17
CA SER A 87 3.23 -0.97 5.05
C SER A 87 3.17 -0.09 6.30
N LYS A 88 2.90 1.19 6.14
CA LYS A 88 2.79 2.12 7.27
C LYS A 88 1.64 1.75 8.20
N ALA A 89 0.48 1.48 7.63
CA ALA A 89 -0.70 1.13 8.41
C ALA A 89 -0.49 -0.17 9.18
N ALA A 90 0.10 -1.17 8.51
CA ALA A 90 0.39 -2.45 9.15
C ALA A 90 1.41 -2.29 10.26
N GLY A 91 2.42 -1.43 10.07
CA GLY A 91 3.41 -1.15 11.11
C GLY A 91 2.79 -0.54 12.35
N ALA A 92 1.85 0.40 12.16
CA ALA A 92 1.14 1.01 13.29
C ALA A 92 0.29 -0.03 14.05
N LEU A 93 -0.36 -0.92 13.31
CA LEU A 93 -1.15 -1.98 13.93
C LEU A 93 -0.27 -2.98 14.68
N GLU A 94 0.90 -3.29 14.14
CA GLU A 94 1.85 -4.17 14.80
C GLU A 94 2.25 -3.59 16.15
N ASP A 95 2.47 -2.28 16.21
CA ASP A 95 2.87 -1.60 17.44
C ASP A 95 1.76 -1.56 18.47
N ASP A 96 0.50 -1.51 18.04
CA ASP A 96 -0.65 -1.48 18.96
C ASP A 96 -1.80 -2.28 18.35
N PRO A 97 -1.77 -3.62 18.51
CA PRO A 97 -2.78 -4.50 17.91
C PRO A 97 -4.20 -4.27 18.40
N ALA A 98 -4.36 -3.63 19.55
CA ALA A 98 -5.69 -3.37 20.11
C ALA A 98 -6.33 -2.10 19.55
N ASP A 99 -5.58 -1.30 18.80
CA ASP A 99 -6.08 -0.02 18.28
C ASP A 99 -7.01 -0.25 17.09
N ALA A 100 -8.31 -0.02 17.31
CA ALA A 100 -9.32 -0.19 16.25
C ALA A 100 -9.08 0.77 15.08
N ALA A 101 -8.59 1.98 15.34
CA ALA A 101 -8.29 2.94 14.28
C ALA A 101 -7.15 2.45 13.41
N ALA A 102 -6.13 1.81 14.01
CA ALA A 102 -5.03 1.23 13.25
C ALA A 102 -5.52 0.10 12.35
N LEU A 103 -6.41 -0.74 12.86
CA LEU A 103 -6.99 -1.83 12.06
C LEU A 103 -7.81 -1.26 10.89
N ALA A 104 -8.61 -0.23 11.13
CA ALA A 104 -9.39 0.42 10.09
C ALA A 104 -8.48 1.03 9.02
N ALA A 105 -7.35 1.61 9.44
CA ALA A 105 -6.40 2.21 8.50
C ALA A 105 -5.78 1.14 7.59
N VAL A 106 -5.48 -0.05 8.12
CA VAL A 106 -4.97 -1.16 7.30
C VAL A 106 -6.03 -1.57 6.28
N THR A 107 -7.28 -1.70 6.71
CA THR A 107 -8.37 -2.07 5.82
C THR A 107 -8.49 -1.07 4.67
N ALA A 108 -8.50 0.22 4.98
CA ALA A 108 -8.62 1.25 3.95
C ALA A 108 -7.44 1.21 2.98
N ALA A 109 -6.22 1.06 3.50
CA ALA A 109 -5.03 1.02 2.66
C ALA A 109 -5.03 -0.19 1.72
N VAL A 110 -5.45 -1.36 2.24
CA VAL A 110 -5.52 -2.58 1.43
C VAL A 110 -6.56 -2.43 0.32
N VAL A 111 -7.73 -1.87 0.63
CA VAL A 111 -8.77 -1.66 -0.39
C VAL A 111 -8.29 -0.73 -1.49
N GLU A 112 -7.60 0.35 -1.13
CA GLU A 112 -7.06 1.27 -2.13
C GLU A 112 -6.02 0.59 -3.02
N ALA A 113 -5.14 -0.23 -2.41
CA ALA A 113 -4.14 -0.96 -3.18
C ALA A 113 -4.80 -1.96 -4.13
N GLU A 114 -5.82 -2.68 -3.66
CA GLU A 114 -6.56 -3.61 -4.51
C GLU A 114 -7.20 -2.91 -5.71
N ASN A 115 -7.84 -1.77 -5.46
CA ASN A 115 -8.48 -1.02 -6.52
C ASN A 115 -7.47 -0.54 -7.57
N PHE A 116 -6.31 -0.09 -7.11
CA PHE A 116 -5.23 0.33 -8.00
C PHE A 116 -4.77 -0.85 -8.87
N ILE A 117 -4.56 -2.01 -8.26
CA ILE A 117 -4.11 -3.21 -8.99
C ILE A 117 -5.16 -3.64 -10.01
N LEU A 118 -6.44 -3.62 -9.64
CA LEU A 118 -7.52 -3.98 -10.58
C LEU A 118 -7.52 -3.07 -11.80
N LYS A 119 -7.27 -1.78 -11.61
CA LYS A 119 -7.21 -0.84 -12.74
C LYS A 119 -6.03 -1.14 -13.65
N LEU A 120 -4.89 -1.56 -13.08
CA LEU A 120 -3.73 -1.91 -13.89
C LEU A 120 -3.94 -3.17 -14.71
N CYS A 121 -4.76 -4.09 -14.20
CA CYS A 121 -4.98 -5.39 -14.86
C CYS A 121 -6.07 -5.36 -15.93
N ARG A 122 -6.72 -4.23 -16.12
CA ARG A 122 -7.78 -4.10 -17.15
C ARG A 122 -7.22 -3.95 -18.55
#